data_471641d9227fb622cb8665e1aeab5129
#
_entry.id   471641d9227fb622cb8665e1aeab5129
#
_cell.length_a   1.000
_cell.length_b   1.000
_cell.length_c   1.000
_cell.angle_alpha   90.00
_cell.angle_beta   90.00
_cell.angle_gamma   90.00
#
_symmetry.space_group_name_H-M   'P 1'
#
loop_
_entity.id
_entity.type
_entity.pdbx_description
1 polymer ?
#
loop_
_entity_poly.entity_id
_entity_poly.type
_entity_poly.pdbx_seq_one_letter_code
_entity_poly.pdbx_strand_id
1 'polypeptide(L)'
;MTPLPIILVSIADSVWFDPAKLPTLVFAVVAIVIVLYTTFHRKSREKFKVREIGGLSAVEDAIGRATEMNRPILYTPGWGGDIQRPTTIASMNILSHVAAKTAQYDCRLVFPTHDPVIMSVAQEVVKESYAESGHSDRLRLDDIQYVTSSQFGYAAAVEGMISRLKPASIFLLGTFEAESLILAETGNIEGAIQIAGTDSTIQLSFFIVACDYTLIGEELFAASGYLSGDRSILASVRAQDILKVLLVIALFIAMIWVSISPDSSWWVM
;
A
#
# COMPACT_ATOMS: atom_id res chain seq x y z
N MET A 1 -26.67 3.49 42.58
CA MET A 1 -27.35 3.24 41.30
C MET A 1 -27.61 4.60 40.66
N THR A 2 -26.71 5.06 39.82
CA THR A 2 -26.94 6.27 39.01
C THR A 2 -27.80 5.88 37.81
N PRO A 3 -28.91 6.56 37.53
CA PRO A 3 -29.73 6.24 36.37
C PRO A 3 -28.94 6.54 35.11
N LEU A 4 -28.79 5.53 34.26
CA LEU A 4 -28.33 5.69 32.88
C LEU A 4 -29.22 6.75 32.20
N PRO A 5 -28.68 7.65 31.38
CA PRO A 5 -29.48 8.67 30.73
C PRO A 5 -30.58 8.00 29.89
N ILE A 6 -31.78 8.56 29.98
CA ILE A 6 -33.04 8.05 29.41
C ILE A 6 -32.92 7.63 27.91
N ILE A 7 -32.03 8.30 27.19
CA ILE A 7 -31.73 7.99 25.78
C ILE A 7 -31.11 6.58 25.61
N LEU A 8 -30.22 6.17 26.49
CA LEU A 8 -29.58 4.84 26.45
C LEU A 8 -30.56 3.72 26.82
N VAL A 9 -31.48 3.98 27.74
CA VAL A 9 -32.53 3.02 28.13
C VAL A 9 -33.53 2.80 26.97
N SER A 10 -33.90 3.87 26.24
CA SER A 10 -34.82 3.77 25.10
C SER A 10 -34.23 3.03 23.91
N ILE A 11 -32.90 3.06 23.74
CA ILE A 11 -32.20 2.29 22.69
C ILE A 11 -32.09 0.82 23.08
N ALA A 12 -31.93 0.50 24.36
CA ALA A 12 -31.80 -0.86 24.86
C ALA A 12 -33.08 -1.70 24.71
N ASP A 13 -34.25 -1.07 24.74
CA ASP A 13 -35.56 -1.73 24.61
C ASP A 13 -36.07 -1.79 23.15
N SER A 14 -35.34 -1.25 22.19
CA SER A 14 -35.72 -1.25 20.79
C SER A 14 -35.34 -2.58 20.11
N VAL A 15 -36.24 -3.16 19.34
CA VAL A 15 -36.01 -4.34 18.49
C VAL A 15 -34.90 -4.12 17.46
N TRP A 16 -34.51 -2.86 17.22
CA TRP A 16 -33.51 -2.41 16.26
C TRP A 16 -32.08 -2.44 16.77
N PHE A 17 -31.86 -2.52 18.09
CA PHE A 17 -30.53 -2.43 18.68
C PHE A 17 -30.33 -3.51 19.75
N ASP A 18 -29.32 -4.35 19.53
CA ASP A 18 -28.89 -5.36 20.49
C ASP A 18 -27.96 -4.70 21.54
N PRO A 19 -28.37 -4.63 22.82
CA PRO A 19 -27.55 -4.01 23.86
C PRO A 19 -26.16 -4.65 24.02
N ALA A 20 -26.00 -5.92 23.68
CA ALA A 20 -24.71 -6.63 23.72
C ALA A 20 -23.70 -6.04 22.72
N LYS A 21 -24.17 -5.36 21.67
CA LYS A 21 -23.33 -4.70 20.65
C LYS A 21 -23.02 -3.22 20.95
N LEU A 22 -23.44 -2.69 22.10
CA LEU A 22 -23.13 -1.31 22.50
C LEU A 22 -21.63 -1.00 22.50
N PRO A 23 -20.72 -1.88 23.01
CA PRO A 23 -19.29 -1.61 22.97
C PRO A 23 -18.76 -1.48 21.54
N THR A 24 -19.25 -2.31 20.61
CA THR A 24 -18.87 -2.26 19.20
C THR A 24 -19.32 -0.95 18.54
N LEU A 25 -20.53 -0.49 18.84
CA LEU A 25 -21.05 0.77 18.33
C LEU A 25 -20.23 1.97 18.86
N VAL A 26 -19.90 1.99 20.15
CA VAL A 26 -19.06 3.03 20.75
C VAL A 26 -17.68 3.06 20.07
N PHE A 27 -17.06 1.89 19.89
CA PHE A 27 -15.78 1.78 19.20
C PHE A 27 -15.86 2.29 17.76
N ALA A 28 -16.90 1.93 17.02
CA ALA A 28 -17.10 2.40 15.64
C ALA A 28 -17.26 3.94 15.58
N VAL A 29 -18.04 4.52 16.48
CA VAL A 29 -18.21 5.98 16.54
C VAL A 29 -16.89 6.67 16.87
N VAL A 30 -16.13 6.18 17.84
CA VAL A 30 -14.81 6.72 18.18
C VAL A 30 -13.86 6.63 16.99
N ALA A 31 -13.84 5.50 16.29
CA ALA A 31 -13.00 5.32 15.10
C ALA A 31 -13.37 6.33 14.00
N ILE A 32 -14.67 6.50 13.71
CA ILE A 32 -15.15 7.48 12.73
C ILE A 32 -14.73 8.90 13.12
N VAL A 33 -14.90 9.27 14.38
CA VAL A 33 -14.53 10.62 14.87
C VAL A 33 -13.02 10.86 14.73
N ILE A 34 -12.18 9.87 15.05
CA ILE A 34 -10.73 9.97 14.88
C ILE A 34 -10.36 10.18 13.41
N VAL A 35 -10.92 9.36 12.50
CA VAL A 35 -10.67 9.48 11.06
C VAL A 35 -11.10 10.85 10.54
N LEU A 36 -12.30 11.31 10.88
CA LEU A 36 -12.79 12.63 10.46
C LEU A 36 -11.91 13.75 11.04
N TYR A 37 -11.55 13.67 12.31
CA TYR A 37 -10.69 14.66 12.95
C TYR A 37 -9.32 14.76 12.30
N THR A 38 -8.66 13.63 12.03
CA THR A 38 -7.33 13.60 11.37
C THR A 38 -7.40 14.10 9.94
N THR A 39 -8.49 13.79 9.21
CA THR A 39 -8.66 14.20 7.82
C THR A 39 -8.98 15.69 7.70
N PHE A 40 -9.85 16.22 8.56
CA PHE A 40 -10.32 17.61 8.45
C PHE A 40 -9.55 18.60 9.31
N HIS A 41 -8.79 18.15 10.33
CA HIS A 41 -8.10 19.09 11.22
C HIS A 41 -6.89 19.73 10.56
N ARG A 42 -6.98 21.05 10.38
CA ARG A 42 -6.06 21.90 9.59
C ARG A 42 -4.60 21.92 10.12
N LYS A 43 -4.37 21.65 11.43
CA LYS A 43 -3.05 21.60 12.09
C LYS A 43 -2.22 20.35 11.73
N SER A 44 -2.81 19.35 11.12
CA SER A 44 -2.11 18.19 10.55
C SER A 44 -1.21 18.55 9.33
N ARG A 45 -1.05 19.86 9.05
CA ARG A 45 -0.29 20.39 7.91
C ARG A 45 1.22 20.54 8.15
N GLU A 46 1.71 20.36 9.38
CA GLU A 46 3.13 20.38 9.67
C GLU A 46 3.79 19.10 9.13
N LYS A 47 4.97 19.28 8.55
CA LYS A 47 5.78 18.21 7.92
C LYS A 47 5.76 16.94 8.77
N PHE A 48 5.04 15.94 8.31
CA PHE A 48 5.09 14.63 8.91
C PHE A 48 6.51 14.10 8.82
N LYS A 49 7.23 14.06 9.92
CA LYS A 49 8.35 13.15 10.06
C LYS A 49 7.75 11.75 10.24
N VAL A 50 7.42 11.12 9.14
CA VAL A 50 7.22 9.68 9.14
C VAL A 50 8.60 9.08 9.44
N ARG A 51 8.63 8.07 10.32
CA ARG A 51 9.84 7.25 10.54
C ARG A 51 10.41 6.91 9.18
N GLU A 52 11.71 7.13 8.98
CA GLU A 52 12.40 6.76 7.76
C GLU A 52 12.09 5.28 7.45
N ILE A 53 11.23 5.07 6.45
CA ILE A 53 10.93 3.74 5.94
C ILE A 53 12.12 3.42 5.04
N GLY A 54 12.88 2.38 5.37
CA GLY A 54 14.06 1.99 4.60
C GLY A 54 13.77 1.76 3.11
N GLY A 55 12.53 1.36 2.77
CA GLY A 55 12.08 1.24 1.39
C GLY A 55 11.94 2.55 0.62
N LEU A 56 11.83 3.72 1.29
CA LEU A 56 11.73 5.01 0.58
C LEU A 56 13.08 5.46 0.01
N SER A 57 14.15 5.33 0.77
CA SER A 57 15.51 5.59 0.27
C SER A 57 15.88 4.60 -0.84
N ALA A 58 15.44 3.35 -0.71
CA ALA A 58 15.67 2.31 -1.70
C ALA A 58 15.05 2.64 -3.06
N VAL A 59 13.89 3.33 -3.11
CA VAL A 59 13.28 3.78 -4.37
C VAL A 59 14.20 4.73 -5.13
N GLU A 60 14.76 5.73 -4.44
CA GLU A 60 15.69 6.68 -5.06
C GLU A 60 16.98 5.99 -5.50
N ASP A 61 17.53 5.10 -4.67
CA ASP A 61 18.75 4.34 -4.98
C ASP A 61 18.55 3.41 -6.21
N ALA A 62 17.39 2.76 -6.30
CA ALA A 62 17.04 1.91 -7.43
C ALA A 62 16.94 2.68 -8.74
N ILE A 63 16.33 3.86 -8.71
CA ILE A 63 16.22 4.74 -9.89
C ILE A 63 17.61 5.28 -10.27
N GLY A 64 18.41 5.71 -9.30
CA GLY A 64 19.80 6.17 -9.51
C GLY A 64 20.62 5.10 -10.20
N ARG A 65 20.59 3.87 -9.71
CA ARG A 65 21.30 2.73 -10.31
C ARG A 65 20.86 2.44 -11.73
N ALA A 66 19.56 2.49 -12.01
CA ALA A 66 19.03 2.27 -13.36
C ALA A 66 19.56 3.33 -14.34
N THR A 67 19.64 4.56 -13.89
CA THR A 67 20.20 5.68 -14.65
C THR A 67 21.69 5.51 -14.92
N GLU A 68 22.49 5.19 -13.89
CA GLU A 68 23.94 4.97 -14.02
C GLU A 68 24.27 3.81 -14.95
N MET A 69 23.49 2.72 -14.90
CA MET A 69 23.69 1.55 -15.72
C MET A 69 23.12 1.70 -17.14
N ASN A 70 22.36 2.76 -17.40
CA ASN A 70 21.57 2.94 -18.62
C ASN A 70 20.70 1.69 -18.98
N ARG A 71 20.07 1.13 -17.95
CA ARG A 71 19.18 -0.04 -18.04
C ARG A 71 17.78 0.33 -17.61
N PRO A 72 16.75 -0.32 -18.18
CA PRO A 72 15.37 0.04 -17.85
C PRO A 72 14.99 -0.30 -16.41
N ILE A 73 13.94 0.34 -15.94
CA ILE A 73 13.18 -0.02 -14.75
C ILE A 73 11.96 -0.81 -15.20
N LEU A 74 11.71 -1.97 -14.57
CA LEU A 74 10.47 -2.71 -14.73
C LEU A 74 9.59 -2.49 -13.51
N TYR A 75 8.35 -2.09 -13.73
CA TYR A 75 7.37 -1.84 -12.67
C TYR A 75 6.11 -2.65 -12.93
N THR A 76 5.64 -3.43 -11.95
CA THR A 76 4.41 -4.21 -12.10
C THR A 76 3.54 -4.18 -10.84
N PRO A 77 2.20 -4.02 -10.98
CA PRO A 77 1.25 -4.08 -9.87
C PRO A 77 0.88 -5.52 -9.46
N GLY A 78 1.45 -6.54 -10.12
CA GLY A 78 1.08 -7.94 -9.91
C GLY A 78 -0.17 -8.35 -10.70
N TRP A 79 -0.61 -9.60 -10.48
CA TRP A 79 -1.78 -10.17 -11.16
C TRP A 79 -3.04 -10.20 -10.29
N GLY A 80 -2.91 -10.20 -8.97
CA GLY A 80 -4.02 -10.46 -8.03
C GLY A 80 -4.99 -9.31 -7.80
N GLY A 81 -4.76 -8.11 -8.35
CA GLY A 81 -5.55 -6.90 -8.05
C GLY A 81 -6.26 -6.30 -9.25
N ASP A 82 -7.46 -5.78 -9.01
CA ASP A 82 -8.14 -4.84 -9.90
C ASP A 82 -7.82 -3.38 -9.48
N ILE A 83 -8.30 -2.42 -10.26
CA ILE A 83 -8.06 -0.98 -9.99
C ILE A 83 -8.72 -0.49 -8.69
N GLN A 84 -9.71 -1.19 -8.17
CA GLN A 84 -10.43 -0.80 -6.94
C GLN A 84 -9.69 -1.26 -5.68
N ARG A 85 -8.72 -2.16 -5.80
CA ARG A 85 -7.91 -2.61 -4.66
C ARG A 85 -7.06 -1.48 -4.10
N PRO A 86 -7.08 -1.26 -2.78
CA PRO A 86 -6.25 -0.23 -2.15
C PRO A 86 -4.76 -0.37 -2.46
N THR A 87 -4.26 -1.58 -2.56
CA THR A 87 -2.87 -1.90 -2.92
C THR A 87 -2.53 -1.50 -4.34
N THR A 88 -3.45 -1.67 -5.30
CA THR A 88 -3.27 -1.23 -6.68
C THR A 88 -3.25 0.31 -6.75
N ILE A 89 -4.15 0.98 -6.01
CA ILE A 89 -4.16 2.46 -5.92
C ILE A 89 -2.85 2.96 -5.31
N ALA A 90 -2.38 2.33 -4.23
CA ALA A 90 -1.10 2.68 -3.62
C ALA A 90 0.07 2.50 -4.59
N SER A 91 0.04 1.42 -5.38
CA SER A 91 1.01 1.16 -6.44
C SER A 91 1.00 2.26 -7.51
N MET A 92 -0.19 2.70 -7.97
CA MET A 92 -0.29 3.78 -8.96
C MET A 92 0.28 5.11 -8.44
N ASN A 93 0.08 5.42 -7.17
CA ASN A 93 0.66 6.61 -6.54
C ASN A 93 2.20 6.55 -6.48
N ILE A 94 2.76 5.38 -6.18
CA ILE A 94 4.22 5.19 -6.21
C ILE A 94 4.73 5.23 -7.66
N LEU A 95 3.98 4.67 -8.61
CA LEU A 95 4.29 4.73 -10.04
C LEU A 95 4.42 6.17 -10.52
N SER A 96 3.52 7.09 -10.10
CA SER A 96 3.61 8.52 -10.43
C SER A 96 4.97 9.11 -10.04
N HIS A 97 5.44 8.82 -8.81
CA HIS A 97 6.74 9.30 -8.35
C HIS A 97 7.91 8.70 -9.15
N VAL A 98 7.88 7.38 -9.38
CA VAL A 98 8.89 6.68 -10.18
C VAL A 98 8.92 7.23 -11.60
N ALA A 99 7.74 7.43 -12.22
CA ALA A 99 7.61 8.00 -13.56
C ALA A 99 8.17 9.42 -13.67
N ALA A 100 7.88 10.28 -12.69
CA ALA A 100 8.44 11.64 -12.66
C ALA A 100 9.98 11.63 -12.60
N LYS A 101 10.56 10.73 -11.82
CA LYS A 101 12.03 10.58 -11.71
C LYS A 101 12.63 9.97 -12.97
N THR A 102 12.00 8.93 -13.55
CA THR A 102 12.48 8.33 -14.80
C THR A 102 12.44 9.31 -15.96
N ALA A 103 11.43 10.20 -16.01
CA ALA A 103 11.36 11.30 -16.96
C ALA A 103 12.55 12.28 -16.81
N GLN A 104 12.88 12.68 -15.59
CA GLN A 104 13.98 13.59 -15.29
C GLN A 104 15.34 13.01 -15.70
N TYR A 105 15.55 11.73 -15.41
CA TYR A 105 16.85 11.04 -15.63
C TYR A 105 16.98 10.35 -16.99
N ASP A 106 15.97 10.48 -17.87
CA ASP A 106 15.89 9.78 -19.17
C ASP A 106 16.05 8.27 -19.08
N CYS A 107 15.46 7.68 -18.04
CA CYS A 107 15.48 6.25 -17.80
C CYS A 107 14.20 5.60 -18.36
N ARG A 108 14.35 4.50 -19.08
CA ARG A 108 13.22 3.77 -19.66
C ARG A 108 12.42 3.05 -18.57
N LEU A 109 11.10 3.31 -18.52
CA LEU A 109 10.15 2.66 -17.62
C LEU A 109 9.26 1.69 -18.40
N VAL A 110 9.26 0.42 -18.00
CA VAL A 110 8.44 -0.65 -18.61
C VAL A 110 7.42 -1.14 -17.60
N PHE A 111 6.15 -1.12 -18.00
CA PHE A 111 5.01 -1.45 -17.12
C PHE A 111 4.12 -2.52 -17.76
N PRO A 112 4.38 -3.82 -17.51
CA PRO A 112 3.47 -4.90 -17.89
C PRO A 112 2.31 -5.02 -16.88
N THR A 113 1.09 -5.23 -17.38
CA THR A 113 -0.08 -5.50 -16.56
C THR A 113 -0.99 -6.56 -17.17
N HIS A 114 -1.80 -7.20 -16.33
CA HIS A 114 -2.77 -8.23 -16.71
C HIS A 114 -4.18 -7.67 -16.98
N ASP A 115 -4.41 -6.40 -16.65
CA ASP A 115 -5.73 -5.75 -16.72
C ASP A 115 -5.67 -4.53 -17.66
N PRO A 116 -6.53 -4.45 -18.68
CA PRO A 116 -6.62 -3.29 -19.58
C PRO A 116 -7.01 -1.98 -18.87
N VAL A 117 -7.79 -2.06 -17.78
CA VAL A 117 -8.19 -0.86 -17.00
C VAL A 117 -6.98 -0.33 -16.27
N ILE A 118 -6.21 -1.20 -15.60
CA ILE A 118 -4.96 -0.81 -14.93
C ILE A 118 -3.97 -0.23 -15.96
N MET A 119 -3.88 -0.82 -17.16
CA MET A 119 -3.05 -0.27 -18.23
C MET A 119 -3.44 1.18 -18.57
N SER A 120 -4.73 1.43 -18.77
CA SER A 120 -5.22 2.76 -19.15
C SER A 120 -4.96 3.80 -18.05
N VAL A 121 -5.14 3.41 -16.79
CA VAL A 121 -4.83 4.28 -15.63
C VAL A 121 -3.33 4.54 -15.53
N ALA A 122 -2.50 3.50 -15.69
CA ALA A 122 -1.05 3.63 -15.65
C ALA A 122 -0.52 4.54 -16.77
N GLN A 123 -1.09 4.42 -17.99
CA GLN A 123 -0.74 5.30 -19.11
C GLN A 123 -1.04 6.77 -18.78
N GLU A 124 -2.18 7.06 -18.17
CA GLU A 124 -2.52 8.44 -17.81
C GLU A 124 -1.65 8.95 -16.66
N VAL A 125 -1.42 8.14 -15.61
CA VAL A 125 -0.53 8.48 -14.49
C VAL A 125 0.90 8.79 -14.99
N VAL A 126 1.45 7.95 -15.85
CA VAL A 126 2.80 8.16 -16.38
C VAL A 126 2.85 9.38 -17.27
N LYS A 127 1.85 9.58 -18.16
CA LYS A 127 1.75 10.74 -19.04
C LYS A 127 1.67 12.03 -18.24
N GLU A 128 0.83 12.11 -17.20
CA GLU A 128 0.73 13.26 -16.31
C GLU A 128 2.07 13.55 -15.61
N SER A 129 2.70 12.53 -15.05
CA SER A 129 4.00 12.65 -14.37
C SER A 129 5.13 13.15 -15.29
N TYR A 130 5.15 12.67 -16.54
CA TYR A 130 6.11 13.16 -17.54
C TYR A 130 5.83 14.61 -17.96
N ALA A 131 4.54 14.99 -18.08
CA ALA A 131 4.14 16.35 -18.40
C ALA A 131 4.49 17.32 -17.26
N GLU A 132 4.20 16.99 -16.03
CA GLU A 132 4.56 17.78 -14.85
C GLU A 132 6.07 17.94 -14.67
N SER A 133 6.84 16.91 -15.04
CA SER A 133 8.31 16.96 -15.03
C SER A 133 8.90 17.75 -16.21
N GLY A 134 8.08 18.21 -17.17
CA GLY A 134 8.53 18.93 -18.34
C GLY A 134 9.21 18.10 -19.43
N HIS A 135 9.05 16.78 -19.40
CA HIS A 135 9.73 15.84 -20.29
C HIS A 135 8.77 14.92 -21.07
N SER A 136 7.65 15.48 -21.55
CA SER A 136 6.65 14.73 -22.32
C SER A 136 7.21 14.09 -23.60
N ASP A 137 8.30 14.62 -24.15
CA ASP A 137 9.01 14.13 -25.32
C ASP A 137 9.67 12.75 -25.12
N ARG A 138 9.95 12.39 -23.86
CA ARG A 138 10.57 11.11 -23.47
C ARG A 138 9.56 9.99 -23.21
N LEU A 139 8.28 10.30 -23.24
CA LEU A 139 7.21 9.35 -22.96
C LEU A 139 7.13 8.24 -24.01
N ARG A 140 7.13 6.98 -23.55
CA ARG A 140 6.97 5.79 -24.39
C ARG A 140 5.75 5.01 -23.92
N LEU A 141 4.58 5.32 -24.46
CA LEU A 141 3.33 4.64 -24.09
C LEU A 141 3.33 3.14 -24.44
N ASP A 142 4.08 2.73 -25.46
CA ASP A 142 4.22 1.33 -25.86
C ASP A 142 4.90 0.46 -24.80
N ASP A 143 5.63 1.06 -23.85
CA ASP A 143 6.25 0.36 -22.73
C ASP A 143 5.25 0.07 -21.59
N ILE A 144 4.05 0.67 -21.64
CA ILE A 144 2.94 0.42 -20.72
C ILE A 144 1.92 -0.45 -21.44
N GLN A 145 1.98 -1.75 -21.19
CA GLN A 145 1.27 -2.70 -22.04
C GLN A 145 0.46 -3.73 -21.26
N TYR A 146 -0.70 -4.04 -21.80
CA TYR A 146 -1.44 -5.24 -21.41
C TYR A 146 -0.75 -6.47 -21.98
N VAL A 147 -0.57 -7.49 -21.14
CA VAL A 147 0.09 -8.75 -21.53
C VAL A 147 -0.93 -9.84 -21.75
N THR A 148 -1.60 -10.28 -20.68
CA THR A 148 -2.64 -11.30 -20.70
C THR A 148 -3.35 -11.38 -19.35
N SER A 149 -4.61 -11.79 -19.34
CA SER A 149 -5.38 -12.04 -18.13
C SER A 149 -5.09 -13.40 -17.48
N SER A 150 -4.36 -14.30 -18.16
CA SER A 150 -3.97 -15.58 -17.58
C SER A 150 -2.80 -15.40 -16.62
N GLN A 151 -2.92 -15.85 -15.39
CA GLN A 151 -1.91 -15.69 -14.34
C GLN A 151 -0.54 -16.24 -14.74
N PHE A 152 -0.47 -17.50 -15.13
CA PHE A 152 0.80 -18.11 -15.53
C PHE A 152 1.31 -17.59 -16.89
N GLY A 153 0.39 -17.21 -17.79
CA GLY A 153 0.77 -16.52 -19.03
C GLY A 153 1.40 -15.17 -18.74
N TYR A 154 0.85 -14.43 -17.78
CA TYR A 154 1.41 -13.17 -17.30
C TYR A 154 2.78 -13.36 -16.65
N ALA A 155 2.90 -14.32 -15.72
CA ALA A 155 4.18 -14.65 -15.09
C ALA A 155 5.26 -14.96 -16.12
N ALA A 156 5.00 -15.87 -17.07
CA ALA A 156 5.94 -16.24 -18.11
C ALA A 156 6.33 -15.08 -19.04
N ALA A 157 5.37 -14.22 -19.38
CA ALA A 157 5.65 -13.06 -20.22
C ALA A 157 6.51 -12.01 -19.51
N VAL A 158 6.21 -11.70 -18.23
CA VAL A 158 7.01 -10.75 -17.43
C VAL A 158 8.40 -11.33 -17.13
N GLU A 159 8.50 -12.61 -16.79
CA GLU A 159 9.77 -13.32 -16.68
C GLU A 159 10.61 -13.17 -17.96
N GLY A 160 9.99 -13.44 -19.12
CA GLY A 160 10.64 -13.25 -20.42
C GLY A 160 11.04 -11.78 -20.68
N MET A 161 10.29 -10.79 -20.17
CA MET A 161 10.70 -9.38 -20.24
C MET A 161 11.91 -9.11 -19.36
N ILE A 162 11.92 -9.60 -18.12
CA ILE A 162 13.05 -9.45 -17.19
C ILE A 162 14.33 -10.00 -17.83
N SER A 163 14.28 -11.24 -18.36
CA SER A 163 15.45 -11.88 -18.94
C SER A 163 15.95 -11.22 -20.25
N ARG A 164 15.03 -10.64 -21.05
CA ARG A 164 15.43 -9.93 -22.29
C ARG A 164 15.92 -8.51 -22.05
N LEU A 165 15.19 -7.76 -21.20
CA LEU A 165 15.47 -6.35 -20.97
C LEU A 165 16.57 -6.14 -19.94
N LYS A 166 16.79 -7.12 -19.07
CA LYS A 166 17.75 -7.09 -17.96
C LYS A 166 17.61 -5.78 -17.15
N PRO A 167 16.44 -5.48 -16.58
CA PRO A 167 16.23 -4.23 -15.88
C PRO A 167 17.27 -4.07 -14.76
N ALA A 168 17.72 -2.85 -14.51
CA ALA A 168 18.59 -2.59 -13.38
C ALA A 168 17.84 -2.63 -12.06
N SER A 169 16.54 -2.28 -12.11
CA SER A 169 15.67 -2.26 -10.95
C SER A 169 14.29 -2.78 -11.31
N ILE A 170 13.68 -3.51 -10.38
CA ILE A 170 12.34 -4.08 -10.52
C ILE A 170 11.49 -3.65 -9.32
N PHE A 171 10.33 -3.08 -9.61
CA PHE A 171 9.33 -2.72 -8.62
C PHE A 171 8.16 -3.70 -8.69
N LEU A 172 7.99 -4.50 -7.65
CA LEU A 172 6.91 -5.47 -7.48
C LEU A 172 5.96 -4.92 -6.41
N LEU A 173 5.12 -3.94 -6.78
CA LEU A 173 4.32 -3.19 -5.82
C LEU A 173 2.83 -3.30 -6.15
N GLY A 174 2.06 -3.99 -5.30
CA GLY A 174 0.62 -4.16 -5.51
C GLY A 174 0.07 -5.46 -4.95
N THR A 175 -0.84 -6.10 -5.68
CA THR A 175 -1.47 -7.36 -5.28
C THR A 175 -0.91 -8.51 -6.08
N PHE A 176 -0.29 -9.44 -5.40
CA PHE A 176 0.37 -10.62 -5.99
C PHE A 176 -0.27 -11.90 -5.51
N GLU A 177 -0.13 -12.94 -6.33
CA GLU A 177 -0.48 -14.32 -6.02
C GLU A 177 0.72 -15.25 -6.31
N ALA A 178 0.49 -16.41 -6.91
CA ALA A 178 1.55 -17.41 -7.14
C ALA A 178 2.69 -16.93 -8.07
N GLU A 179 2.45 -15.93 -8.93
CA GLU A 179 3.46 -15.35 -9.81
C GLU A 179 4.56 -14.59 -9.09
N SER A 180 4.31 -14.16 -7.86
CA SER A 180 5.25 -13.35 -7.05
C SER A 180 6.63 -13.99 -6.93
N LEU A 181 6.66 -15.29 -6.62
CA LEU A 181 7.90 -16.03 -6.45
C LEU A 181 8.69 -16.13 -7.77
N ILE A 182 8.00 -16.42 -8.87
CA ILE A 182 8.63 -16.55 -10.21
C ILE A 182 9.30 -15.23 -10.59
N LEU A 183 8.58 -14.12 -10.43
CA LEU A 183 9.08 -12.80 -10.81
C LEU A 183 10.24 -12.35 -9.92
N ALA A 184 10.14 -12.55 -8.62
CA ALA A 184 11.16 -12.16 -7.65
C ALA A 184 12.44 -13.01 -7.83
N GLU A 185 12.31 -14.32 -8.07
CA GLU A 185 13.45 -15.20 -8.32
C GLU A 185 14.15 -14.83 -9.63
N THR A 186 13.40 -14.61 -10.71
CA THR A 186 13.98 -14.20 -11.99
C THR A 186 14.71 -12.88 -11.88
N GLY A 187 14.14 -11.89 -11.17
CA GLY A 187 14.79 -10.61 -10.93
C GLY A 187 16.10 -10.74 -10.15
N ASN A 188 16.14 -11.63 -9.16
CA ASN A 188 17.34 -11.92 -8.38
C ASN A 188 18.42 -12.60 -9.25
N ILE A 189 18.06 -13.56 -10.09
CA ILE A 189 18.99 -14.23 -11.03
C ILE A 189 19.61 -13.22 -12.01
N GLU A 190 18.82 -12.30 -12.55
CA GLU A 190 19.30 -11.25 -13.46
C GLU A 190 20.06 -10.09 -12.75
N GLY A 191 20.14 -10.11 -11.43
CA GLY A 191 20.89 -9.15 -10.62
C GLY A 191 20.27 -7.76 -10.59
N ALA A 192 18.97 -7.66 -10.73
CA ALA A 192 18.24 -6.42 -10.57
C ALA A 192 18.06 -6.08 -9.08
N ILE A 193 18.10 -4.79 -8.72
CA ILE A 193 17.62 -4.36 -7.40
C ILE A 193 16.10 -4.49 -7.37
N GLN A 194 15.59 -5.22 -6.39
CA GLN A 194 14.16 -5.48 -6.28
C GLN A 194 13.55 -4.80 -5.07
N ILE A 195 12.52 -4.01 -5.34
CA ILE A 195 11.67 -3.38 -4.30
C ILE A 195 10.28 -3.99 -4.43
N ALA A 196 9.86 -4.71 -3.41
CA ALA A 196 8.58 -5.37 -3.38
C ALA A 196 7.68 -4.82 -2.27
N GLY A 197 6.37 -4.90 -2.46
CA GLY A 197 5.39 -4.52 -1.45
C GLY A 197 4.00 -5.03 -1.78
N THR A 198 3.38 -5.69 -0.80
CA THR A 198 2.05 -6.27 -0.92
C THR A 198 1.37 -6.35 0.45
N ASP A 199 0.05 -6.43 0.45
CA ASP A 199 -0.77 -6.69 1.64
C ASP A 199 -0.98 -8.19 1.92
N SER A 200 -0.63 -9.06 0.97
CA SER A 200 -0.72 -10.50 1.14
C SER A 200 0.42 -11.04 2.00
N THR A 201 0.10 -11.51 3.19
CA THR A 201 1.09 -12.07 4.13
C THR A 201 1.82 -13.30 3.58
N ILE A 202 1.16 -14.08 2.72
CA ILE A 202 1.74 -15.27 2.09
C ILE A 202 2.81 -14.84 1.09
N GLN A 203 2.47 -13.91 0.19
CA GLN A 203 3.38 -13.46 -0.86
C GLN A 203 4.52 -12.61 -0.28
N LEU A 204 4.25 -11.88 0.79
CA LEU A 204 5.26 -11.11 1.50
C LEU A 204 6.43 -11.97 1.98
N SER A 205 6.16 -13.21 2.40
CA SER A 205 7.20 -14.14 2.83
C SER A 205 8.19 -14.47 1.70
N PHE A 206 7.71 -14.58 0.47
CA PHE A 206 8.58 -14.79 -0.70
C PHE A 206 9.40 -13.54 -1.02
N PHE A 207 8.78 -12.37 -0.94
CA PHE A 207 9.48 -11.11 -1.19
C PHE A 207 10.58 -10.81 -0.18
N ILE A 208 10.36 -11.13 1.10
CA ILE A 208 11.39 -10.95 2.15
C ILE A 208 12.65 -11.79 1.86
N VAL A 209 12.48 -12.95 1.23
CA VAL A 209 13.61 -13.84 0.93
C VAL A 209 14.29 -13.50 -0.40
N ALA A 210 13.53 -13.06 -1.40
CA ALA A 210 14.01 -12.93 -2.78
C ALA A 210 14.31 -11.49 -3.21
N CYS A 211 13.74 -10.48 -2.52
CA CYS A 211 13.90 -9.08 -2.89
C CYS A 211 14.84 -8.33 -1.93
N ASP A 212 15.51 -7.29 -2.42
CA ASP A 212 16.45 -6.49 -1.63
C ASP A 212 15.74 -5.63 -0.57
N TYR A 213 14.57 -5.10 -0.93
CA TYR A 213 13.77 -4.24 -0.05
C TYR A 213 12.30 -4.65 -0.12
N THR A 214 11.67 -4.73 1.05
CA THR A 214 10.27 -5.14 1.14
C THR A 214 9.47 -4.14 1.97
N LEU A 215 8.40 -3.60 1.39
CA LEU A 215 7.40 -2.78 2.07
C LEU A 215 6.34 -3.69 2.66
N ILE A 216 6.29 -3.78 3.98
CA ILE A 216 5.46 -4.76 4.70
C ILE A 216 4.08 -4.18 4.97
N GLY A 217 3.05 -4.75 4.30
CA GLY A 217 1.65 -4.44 4.57
C GLY A 217 1.35 -2.94 4.51
N GLU A 218 1.18 -2.31 5.68
CA GLU A 218 0.85 -0.87 5.76
C GLU A 218 1.97 0.07 5.29
N GLU A 219 3.22 -0.39 5.25
CA GLU A 219 4.34 0.42 4.75
C GLU A 219 4.16 0.77 3.26
N LEU A 220 3.50 -0.09 2.49
CA LEU A 220 3.14 0.20 1.09
C LEU A 220 2.22 1.42 0.99
N PHE A 221 1.20 1.52 1.86
CA PHE A 221 0.29 2.67 1.89
C PHE A 221 0.96 3.93 2.41
N ALA A 222 1.82 3.79 3.42
CA ALA A 222 2.59 4.92 3.94
C ALA A 222 3.59 5.45 2.90
N ALA A 223 4.28 4.56 2.18
CA ALA A 223 5.17 4.92 1.08
C ALA A 223 4.41 5.62 -0.06
N SER A 224 3.24 5.09 -0.43
CA SER A 224 2.34 5.70 -1.42
C SER A 224 1.99 7.14 -1.06
N GLY A 225 1.52 7.37 0.17
CA GLY A 225 1.16 8.72 0.63
C GLY A 225 2.36 9.67 0.75
N TYR A 226 3.52 9.16 1.12
CA TYR A 226 4.74 9.95 1.26
C TYR A 226 5.33 10.36 -0.09
N LEU A 227 5.40 9.45 -1.04
CA LEU A 227 5.97 9.68 -2.37
C LEU A 227 5.05 10.52 -3.26
N SER A 228 3.73 10.31 -3.18
CA SER A 228 2.74 11.13 -3.90
C SER A 228 2.53 12.51 -3.29
N GLY A 229 2.93 12.70 -2.02
CA GLY A 229 2.64 13.93 -1.27
C GLY A 229 1.15 14.10 -0.94
N ASP A 230 0.33 13.08 -1.11
CA ASP A 230 -1.12 13.13 -0.85
C ASP A 230 -1.39 13.14 0.66
N ARG A 231 -1.85 14.29 1.12
CA ARG A 231 -2.16 14.54 2.54
C ARG A 231 -3.32 13.70 3.07
N SER A 232 -4.24 13.30 2.21
CA SER A 232 -5.39 12.49 2.57
C SER A 232 -4.96 11.09 2.97
N ILE A 233 -4.06 10.48 2.19
CA ILE A 233 -3.48 9.16 2.47
C ILE A 233 -2.67 9.20 3.77
N LEU A 234 -1.81 10.19 3.93
CA LEU A 234 -1.01 10.37 5.16
C LEU A 234 -1.88 10.58 6.41
N ALA A 235 -2.98 11.32 6.29
CA ALA A 235 -3.94 11.50 7.38
C ALA A 235 -4.64 10.19 7.75
N SER A 236 -4.98 9.36 6.76
CA SER A 236 -5.59 8.04 6.97
C SER A 236 -4.63 7.07 7.68
N VAL A 237 -3.38 7.01 7.25
CA VAL A 237 -2.33 6.19 7.91
C VAL A 237 -2.17 6.62 9.38
N ARG A 238 -2.13 7.93 9.65
CA ARG A 238 -2.04 8.44 11.02
C ARG A 238 -3.26 8.09 11.87
N ALA A 239 -4.46 8.14 11.29
CA ALA A 239 -5.67 7.69 11.99
C ALA A 239 -5.56 6.24 12.43
N GLN A 240 -5.05 5.38 11.55
CA GLN A 240 -4.82 3.97 11.86
C GLN A 240 -3.79 3.78 12.99
N ASP A 241 -2.70 4.54 13.00
CA ASP A 241 -1.70 4.49 14.07
C ASP A 241 -2.30 4.88 15.42
N ILE A 242 -3.11 5.95 15.48
CA ILE A 242 -3.80 6.35 16.70
C ILE A 242 -4.77 5.26 17.17
N LEU A 243 -5.54 4.66 16.25
CA LEU A 243 -6.46 3.57 16.59
C LEU A 243 -5.73 2.33 17.12
N LYS A 244 -4.59 1.96 16.55
CA LYS A 244 -3.74 0.88 17.04
C LYS A 244 -3.26 1.12 18.47
N VAL A 245 -2.76 2.33 18.75
CA VAL A 245 -2.32 2.70 20.09
C VAL A 245 -3.48 2.61 21.09
N LEU A 246 -4.66 3.13 20.75
CA LEU A 246 -5.84 3.04 21.60
C LEU A 246 -6.26 1.58 21.85
N LEU A 247 -6.21 0.74 20.83
CA LEU A 247 -6.54 -0.68 20.94
C LEU A 247 -5.54 -1.40 21.87
N VAL A 248 -4.25 -1.15 21.72
CA VAL A 248 -3.23 -1.72 22.61
C VAL A 248 -3.45 -1.30 24.07
N ILE A 249 -3.72 -0.01 24.30
CA ILE A 249 -4.04 0.51 25.66
C ILE A 249 -5.29 -0.19 26.21
N ALA A 250 -6.35 -0.31 25.42
CA ALA A 250 -7.58 -0.98 25.83
C ALA A 250 -7.35 -2.45 26.18
N LEU A 251 -6.54 -3.17 25.39
CA LEU A 251 -6.15 -4.56 25.68
C LEU A 251 -5.37 -4.67 27.00
N PHE A 252 -4.43 -3.77 27.25
CA PHE A 252 -3.69 -3.75 28.53
C PHE A 252 -4.61 -3.50 29.72
N ILE A 253 -5.53 -2.54 29.61
CA ILE A 253 -6.52 -2.26 30.67
C ILE A 253 -7.40 -3.48 30.90
N ALA A 254 -7.90 -4.13 29.83
CA ALA A 254 -8.72 -5.32 29.92
C ALA A 254 -7.96 -6.49 30.60
N MET A 255 -6.70 -6.70 30.23
CA MET A 255 -5.85 -7.73 30.84
C MET A 255 -5.66 -7.50 32.35
N ILE A 256 -5.37 -6.25 32.75
CA ILE A 256 -5.23 -5.90 34.17
C ILE A 256 -6.56 -6.11 34.90
N TRP A 257 -7.67 -5.68 34.30
CA TRP A 257 -8.99 -5.86 34.90
C TRP A 257 -9.35 -7.31 35.15
N VAL A 258 -9.15 -8.18 34.15
CA VAL A 258 -9.39 -9.61 34.28
C VAL A 258 -8.46 -10.27 35.31
N SER A 259 -7.22 -9.79 35.42
CA SER A 259 -6.25 -10.30 36.40
C SER A 259 -6.63 -9.95 37.85
N ILE A 260 -7.26 -8.79 38.07
CA ILE A 260 -7.68 -8.33 39.41
C ILE A 260 -9.06 -8.87 39.80
N SER A 261 -9.95 -9.09 38.81
CA SER A 261 -11.34 -9.51 39.01
C SER A 261 -11.62 -10.82 38.24
N PRO A 262 -11.12 -11.99 38.70
CA PRO A 262 -11.27 -13.26 37.97
C PRO A 262 -12.72 -13.73 37.85
N ASP A 263 -13.66 -13.24 38.70
CA ASP A 263 -15.08 -13.60 38.69
C ASP A 263 -15.93 -12.82 37.67
N SER A 264 -15.33 -11.94 36.86
CA SER A 264 -16.04 -11.20 35.82
C SER A 264 -16.35 -12.12 34.61
N SER A 265 -17.45 -12.86 34.71
CA SER A 265 -17.93 -13.84 33.70
C SER A 265 -18.49 -13.22 32.41
N TRP A 266 -18.35 -11.93 32.20
CA TRP A 266 -18.90 -11.24 31.02
C TRP A 266 -18.11 -11.48 29.71
N TRP A 267 -16.99 -12.24 29.77
CA TRP A 267 -16.22 -12.71 28.61
C TRP A 267 -16.65 -14.08 28.09
N VAL A 268 -17.64 -14.71 28.69
CA VAL A 268 -18.08 -16.11 28.39
C VAL A 268 -19.41 -16.12 27.60
N MET A 269 -19.83 -15.00 27.01
CA MET A 269 -21.00 -14.98 26.12
C MET A 269 -20.61 -14.62 24.69
#